data_20ce41b8e5c0a06a93e21e2e32e64685
#
_entry.id   20ce41b8e5c0a06a93e21e2e32e64685
#
_cell.length_a   1.000
_cell.length_b   1.000
_cell.length_c   1.000
_cell.angle_alpha   90.00
_cell.angle_beta   90.00
_cell.angle_gamma   90.00
#
_symmetry.space_group_name_H-M   'P 1'
#
loop_
_entity.id
_entity.type
_entity.pdbx_description
1 polymer ?
#
loop_
_entity_poly.entity_id
_entity_poly.type
_entity_poly.pdbx_seq_one_letter_code
_entity_poly.pdbx_strand_id
1 'polypeptide(L)'
;MRLIKFIILFLFLHSFVYADMNMKIGSKGNESEVSRVIKVVMYDNYYEPSSFKIKVGETIKFEVENAGMLVHEFNIANKMMHKKHQPEMLKMVENEILLVDSIDKKKMKKMAKMDKAMGHSHSNSVLLEPKQKGEIIWKFDNAVNIEVACNVPGHYQVGMIAKVDIN
;
A
#
# COMPACT_ATOMS: atom_id res chain seq x y z
N MET A 1 64.01 -28.76 5.84
CA MET A 1 63.10 -28.08 4.90
C MET A 1 61.67 -28.15 5.48
N ARG A 2 61.13 -27.04 6.00
CA ARG A 2 59.76 -26.99 6.55
C ARG A 2 58.83 -26.43 5.44
N LEU A 3 57.89 -27.23 4.97
CA LEU A 3 56.84 -26.79 4.03
C LEU A 3 55.82 -25.96 4.84
N ILE A 4 55.71 -24.68 4.53
CA ILE A 4 54.65 -23.79 5.01
C ILE A 4 53.45 -24.02 4.09
N LYS A 5 52.37 -24.63 4.62
CA LYS A 5 51.06 -24.73 3.92
C LYS A 5 50.33 -23.43 4.06
N PHE A 6 50.19 -22.67 2.97
CA PHE A 6 49.29 -21.51 2.90
C PHE A 6 47.85 -22.03 2.84
N ILE A 7 47.07 -21.77 3.89
CA ILE A 7 45.64 -21.95 3.88
C ILE A 7 45.05 -20.64 3.32
N ILE A 8 44.55 -20.70 2.10
CA ILE A 8 43.78 -19.60 1.49
C ILE A 8 42.35 -19.69 2.04
N LEU A 9 42.02 -18.78 2.98
CA LEU A 9 40.67 -18.62 3.51
C LEU A 9 39.83 -17.85 2.50
N PHE A 10 38.96 -18.54 1.78
CA PHE A 10 37.98 -17.92 0.87
C PHE A 10 36.87 -17.27 1.71
N LEU A 11 36.97 -15.95 1.94
CA LEU A 11 35.90 -15.15 2.48
C LEU A 11 34.79 -15.03 1.43
N PHE A 12 33.73 -15.84 1.55
CA PHE A 12 32.49 -15.61 0.85
C PHE A 12 31.82 -14.35 1.36
N LEU A 13 32.09 -13.22 0.68
CA LEU A 13 31.29 -11.99 0.84
C LEU A 13 29.88 -12.28 0.32
N HIS A 14 28.96 -12.57 1.24
CA HIS A 14 27.55 -12.57 0.94
C HIS A 14 27.12 -11.13 0.70
N SER A 15 27.08 -10.74 -0.57
CA SER A 15 26.44 -9.49 -0.99
C SER A 15 24.94 -9.64 -0.72
N PHE A 16 24.47 -9.10 0.40
CA PHE A 16 23.04 -8.86 0.58
C PHE A 16 22.62 -7.81 -0.45
N VAL A 17 21.94 -8.27 -1.49
CA VAL A 17 21.33 -7.41 -2.48
C VAL A 17 20.20 -6.64 -1.78
N TYR A 18 20.48 -5.39 -1.44
CA TYR A 18 19.46 -4.40 -1.05
C TYR A 18 18.71 -3.95 -2.32
N ALA A 19 17.96 -4.85 -2.94
CA ALA A 19 17.32 -4.60 -4.24
C ALA A 19 15.90 -4.04 -4.13
N ASP A 20 15.34 -3.77 -2.93
CA ASP A 20 13.89 -3.56 -2.82
C ASP A 20 13.45 -2.15 -2.39
N MET A 21 14.37 -1.21 -2.14
CA MET A 21 13.99 0.11 -1.60
C MET A 21 13.50 1.12 -2.64
N ASN A 22 13.60 0.82 -3.96
CA ASN A 22 13.21 1.74 -5.04
C ASN A 22 12.43 1.06 -6.19
N MET A 23 11.83 -0.11 -5.96
CA MET A 23 11.02 -0.72 -7.01
C MET A 23 9.73 0.09 -7.22
N LYS A 24 9.59 0.62 -8.42
CA LYS A 24 8.39 1.34 -8.84
C LYS A 24 7.21 0.37 -8.92
N ILE A 25 6.22 0.54 -8.05
CA ILE A 25 5.03 -0.34 -7.96
C ILE A 25 3.99 -0.08 -9.08
N GLY A 26 4.29 0.82 -10.01
CA GLY A 26 3.39 1.31 -11.03
C GLY A 26 3.27 2.84 -10.99
N SER A 27 2.25 3.37 -11.62
CA SER A 27 2.00 4.81 -11.72
C SER A 27 0.51 5.13 -11.71
N LYS A 28 0.18 6.40 -11.39
CA LYS A 28 -1.19 6.90 -11.56
C LYS A 28 -1.57 6.77 -13.05
N GLY A 29 -2.68 6.08 -13.32
CA GLY A 29 -3.26 5.97 -14.66
C GLY A 29 -4.22 7.11 -15.00
N ASN A 30 -4.63 7.14 -16.27
CA ASN A 30 -5.63 8.08 -16.78
C ASN A 30 -6.92 7.32 -17.15
N GLU A 31 -8.06 7.97 -17.08
CA GLU A 31 -9.37 7.39 -17.42
C GLU A 31 -9.40 6.81 -18.85
N SER A 32 -8.76 7.49 -19.81
CA SER A 32 -8.68 7.05 -21.21
C SER A 32 -7.83 5.79 -21.44
N GLU A 33 -7.00 5.40 -20.45
CA GLU A 33 -6.13 4.21 -20.51
C GLU A 33 -6.72 3.02 -19.77
N VAL A 34 -7.87 3.19 -19.10
CA VAL A 34 -8.50 2.12 -18.31
C VAL A 34 -8.88 0.95 -19.21
N SER A 35 -8.24 -0.18 -18.99
CA SER A 35 -8.52 -1.44 -19.69
C SER A 35 -9.61 -2.26 -19.01
N ARG A 36 -9.80 -2.08 -17.70
CA ARG A 36 -10.75 -2.83 -16.90
C ARG A 36 -11.12 -2.10 -15.62
N VAL A 37 -12.37 -2.27 -15.18
CA VAL A 37 -12.86 -1.80 -13.89
C VAL A 37 -12.96 -2.99 -12.93
N ILE A 38 -12.47 -2.82 -11.72
CA ILE A 38 -12.62 -3.80 -10.63
C ILE A 38 -13.37 -3.12 -9.49
N LYS A 39 -14.52 -3.70 -9.11
CA LYS A 39 -15.24 -3.28 -7.92
C LYS A 39 -14.65 -3.97 -6.70
N VAL A 40 -14.42 -3.19 -5.66
CA VAL A 40 -13.87 -3.67 -4.39
C VAL A 40 -14.75 -3.20 -3.25
N VAL A 41 -15.09 -4.11 -2.38
CA VAL A 41 -15.80 -3.81 -1.14
C VAL A 41 -14.85 -4.05 0.03
N MET A 42 -14.73 -3.05 0.89
CA MET A 42 -14.01 -3.14 2.16
C MET A 42 -15.01 -3.45 3.26
N TYR A 43 -14.80 -4.54 3.96
CA TYR A 43 -15.49 -4.90 5.19
C TYR A 43 -14.53 -4.74 6.36
N ASP A 44 -15.01 -4.85 7.58
CA ASP A 44 -14.14 -4.84 8.73
C ASP A 44 -13.22 -6.07 8.66
N ASN A 45 -11.90 -5.79 8.54
CA ASN A 45 -10.77 -6.72 8.45
C ASN A 45 -10.55 -7.49 7.13
N TYR A 46 -11.32 -7.27 6.05
CA TYR A 46 -11.05 -7.91 4.75
C TYR A 46 -11.57 -7.11 3.55
N TYR A 47 -11.09 -7.51 2.36
CA TYR A 47 -11.53 -7.00 1.06
C TYR A 47 -12.27 -8.07 0.28
N GLU A 48 -13.24 -7.65 -0.53
CA GLU A 48 -13.88 -8.49 -1.54
C GLU A 48 -13.74 -7.82 -2.90
N PRO A 49 -13.05 -8.46 -3.88
CA PRO A 49 -12.33 -9.73 -3.78
C PRO A 49 -11.06 -9.65 -2.92
N SER A 50 -10.64 -10.79 -2.34
CA SER A 50 -9.44 -10.92 -1.54
C SER A 50 -8.15 -11.13 -2.35
N SER A 51 -8.27 -11.14 -3.68
CA SER A 51 -7.12 -11.25 -4.60
C SER A 51 -7.43 -10.66 -5.97
N PHE A 52 -6.38 -10.16 -6.64
CA PHE A 52 -6.45 -9.55 -7.96
C PHE A 52 -5.45 -10.24 -8.89
N LYS A 53 -5.91 -10.65 -10.09
CA LYS A 53 -5.05 -11.10 -11.18
C LYS A 53 -4.94 -9.95 -12.18
N ILE A 54 -3.73 -9.47 -12.43
CA ILE A 54 -3.44 -8.28 -13.23
C ILE A 54 -2.33 -8.61 -14.21
N LYS A 55 -2.39 -8.05 -15.42
CA LYS A 55 -1.33 -8.19 -16.42
C LYS A 55 -0.39 -6.99 -16.34
N VAL A 56 0.90 -7.23 -16.60
CA VAL A 56 1.86 -6.13 -16.76
C VAL A 56 1.40 -5.19 -17.89
N GLY A 57 1.45 -3.88 -17.63
CA GLY A 57 0.98 -2.83 -18.54
C GLY A 57 -0.50 -2.50 -18.42
N GLU A 58 -1.30 -3.27 -17.66
CA GLU A 58 -2.72 -3.02 -17.47
C GLU A 58 -2.95 -1.74 -16.64
N THR A 59 -3.91 -0.92 -17.06
CA THR A 59 -4.43 0.22 -16.28
C THR A 59 -5.79 -0.16 -15.74
N ILE A 60 -5.90 -0.26 -14.41
CA ILE A 60 -7.11 -0.68 -13.72
C ILE A 60 -7.74 0.52 -13.02
N LYS A 61 -9.05 0.65 -13.19
CA LYS A 61 -9.86 1.50 -12.32
C LYS A 61 -10.45 0.63 -11.22
N PHE A 62 -10.09 0.92 -9.98
CA PHE A 62 -10.71 0.31 -8.80
C PHE A 62 -11.83 1.23 -8.32
N GLU A 63 -13.06 0.73 -8.31
CA GLU A 63 -14.21 1.35 -7.66
C GLU A 63 -14.34 0.74 -6.27
N VAL A 64 -14.01 1.51 -5.24
CA VAL A 64 -13.90 1.04 -3.86
C VAL A 64 -15.06 1.55 -3.03
N GLU A 65 -15.72 0.66 -2.31
CA GLU A 65 -16.78 0.97 -1.35
C GLU A 65 -16.38 0.49 0.05
N ASN A 66 -16.57 1.32 1.07
CA ASN A 66 -16.46 0.89 2.45
C ASN A 66 -17.85 0.47 2.97
N ALA A 67 -18.11 -0.83 3.05
CA ALA A 67 -19.32 -1.42 3.62
C ALA A 67 -19.16 -1.81 5.09
N GLY A 68 -17.97 -1.62 5.68
CA GLY A 68 -17.68 -1.82 7.08
C GLY A 68 -18.22 -0.71 7.99
N MET A 69 -17.98 -0.87 9.27
CA MET A 69 -18.38 0.10 10.32
C MET A 69 -17.21 1.01 10.73
N LEU A 70 -15.99 0.69 10.33
CA LEU A 70 -14.77 1.41 10.66
C LEU A 70 -14.26 2.19 9.45
N VAL A 71 -13.36 3.15 9.67
CA VAL A 71 -12.60 3.75 8.58
C VAL A 71 -11.62 2.72 8.02
N HIS A 72 -11.59 2.59 6.69
CA HIS A 72 -10.69 1.68 5.98
C HIS A 72 -9.90 2.38 4.90
N GLU A 73 -8.71 1.86 4.64
CA GLU A 73 -7.86 2.26 3.53
C GLU A 73 -7.78 1.14 2.49
N PHE A 74 -7.86 1.50 1.21
CA PHE A 74 -7.43 0.67 0.10
C PHE A 74 -6.12 1.26 -0.44
N ASN A 75 -5.00 0.58 -0.21
CA ASN A 75 -3.67 1.09 -0.57
C ASN A 75 -2.89 0.02 -1.34
N ILE A 76 -2.46 0.35 -2.55
CA ILE A 76 -1.66 -0.50 -3.44
C ILE A 76 -0.20 -0.23 -3.16
N ALA A 77 0.53 -1.17 -2.54
CA ALA A 77 1.93 -0.96 -2.21
C ALA A 77 2.69 -2.28 -2.04
N ASN A 78 4.01 -2.24 -1.94
CA ASN A 78 4.79 -3.37 -1.45
C ASN A 78 4.86 -3.35 0.10
N LYS A 79 5.26 -4.46 0.70
CA LYS A 79 5.34 -4.61 2.17
C LYS A 79 6.19 -3.53 2.85
N MET A 80 7.28 -3.10 2.21
CA MET A 80 8.15 -2.07 2.77
C MET A 80 7.45 -0.71 2.79
N MET A 81 6.71 -0.37 1.74
CA MET A 81 5.94 0.87 1.68
C MET A 81 4.81 0.88 2.71
N HIS A 82 4.08 -0.24 2.87
CA HIS A 82 3.08 -0.37 3.94
C HIS A 82 3.71 -0.16 5.32
N LYS A 83 4.83 -0.83 5.59
CA LYS A 83 5.56 -0.66 6.86
C LYS A 83 5.98 0.79 7.11
N LYS A 84 6.36 1.52 6.07
CA LYS A 84 6.73 2.94 6.17
C LYS A 84 5.52 3.85 6.37
N HIS A 85 4.37 3.49 5.80
CA HIS A 85 3.13 4.28 5.87
C HIS A 85 2.39 4.13 7.21
N GLN A 86 2.47 2.96 7.86
CA GLN A 86 1.78 2.72 9.14
C GLN A 86 2.09 3.75 10.24
N PRO A 87 3.33 4.22 10.45
CA PRO A 87 3.61 5.30 11.40
C PRO A 87 2.93 6.63 11.06
N GLU A 88 2.71 6.92 9.77
CA GLU A 88 1.98 8.12 9.33
C GLU A 88 0.51 8.02 9.71
N MET A 89 -0.10 6.85 9.50
CA MET A 89 -1.48 6.57 9.90
C MET A 89 -1.66 6.62 11.43
N LEU A 90 -0.68 6.11 12.19
CA LEU A 90 -0.70 6.21 13.65
C LEU A 90 -0.67 7.68 14.11
N LYS A 91 0.17 8.52 13.51
CA LYS A 91 0.19 9.97 13.81
C LYS A 91 -1.15 10.63 13.51
N MET A 92 -1.89 10.19 12.48
CA MET A 92 -3.21 10.71 12.19
C MET A 92 -4.21 10.36 13.30
N VAL A 93 -4.12 9.17 13.88
CA VAL A 93 -4.91 8.76 15.06
C VAL A 93 -4.52 9.58 16.29
N GLU A 94 -3.23 9.67 16.61
CA GLU A 94 -2.70 10.43 17.76
C GLU A 94 -3.09 11.92 17.72
N ASN A 95 -3.22 12.45 16.51
CA ASN A 95 -3.69 13.82 16.29
C ASN A 95 -5.21 13.91 16.10
N GLU A 96 -5.98 12.86 16.39
CA GLU A 96 -7.44 12.82 16.25
C GLU A 96 -7.94 13.29 14.88
N ILE A 97 -7.14 13.06 13.81
CA ILE A 97 -7.55 13.27 12.42
C ILE A 97 -8.33 12.05 11.95
N LEU A 98 -7.80 10.87 12.24
CA LEU A 98 -8.38 9.58 11.95
C LEU A 98 -9.01 9.03 13.22
N LEU A 99 -10.33 8.93 13.22
CA LEU A 99 -11.14 8.34 14.28
C LEU A 99 -11.57 6.93 13.87
N VAL A 100 -12.26 6.23 14.75
CA VAL A 100 -12.66 4.84 14.53
C VAL A 100 -13.55 4.69 13.29
N ASP A 101 -14.53 5.57 13.14
CA ASP A 101 -15.57 5.54 12.10
C ASP A 101 -15.66 6.82 11.25
N SER A 102 -14.76 7.77 11.47
CA SER A 102 -14.81 9.08 10.82
C SER A 102 -13.44 9.72 10.65
N ILE A 103 -13.37 10.73 9.79
CA ILE A 103 -12.15 11.50 9.47
C ILE A 103 -12.44 12.98 9.69
N ASP A 104 -11.71 13.64 10.59
CA ASP A 104 -11.76 15.10 10.70
C ASP A 104 -11.06 15.75 9.49
N LYS A 105 -11.80 15.87 8.39
CA LYS A 105 -11.29 16.44 7.12
C LYS A 105 -10.81 17.89 7.27
N LYS A 106 -11.38 18.65 8.21
CA LYS A 106 -10.99 20.04 8.48
C LYS A 106 -9.62 20.07 9.17
N LYS A 107 -9.44 19.24 10.19
CA LYS A 107 -8.17 19.07 10.92
C LYS A 107 -7.10 18.50 9.99
N MET A 108 -7.43 17.47 9.21
CA MET A 108 -6.57 16.88 8.19
C MET A 108 -6.04 17.93 7.21
N LYS A 109 -6.91 18.75 6.62
CA LYS A 109 -6.53 19.84 5.71
C LYS A 109 -5.64 20.91 6.39
N LYS A 110 -5.89 21.20 7.66
CA LYS A 110 -5.07 22.13 8.44
C LYS A 110 -3.67 21.56 8.71
N MET A 111 -3.61 20.31 9.18
CA MET A 111 -2.35 19.65 9.51
C MET A 111 -1.49 19.35 8.28
N ALA A 112 -2.09 19.06 7.13
CA ALA A 112 -1.40 18.84 5.85
C ALA A 112 -0.57 20.03 5.38
N LYS A 113 -0.88 21.26 5.85
CA LYS A 113 -0.06 22.46 5.57
C LYS A 113 1.26 22.46 6.33
N MET A 114 1.33 21.78 7.46
CA MET A 114 2.49 21.69 8.34
C MET A 114 3.30 20.41 8.05
N ASP A 115 2.59 19.30 7.84
CA ASP A 115 3.15 18.00 7.49
C ASP A 115 2.28 17.36 6.40
N LYS A 116 2.84 17.22 5.19
CA LYS A 116 2.11 16.67 4.03
C LYS A 116 1.59 15.25 4.26
N ALA A 117 2.27 14.45 5.07
CA ALA A 117 1.83 13.10 5.42
C ALA A 117 0.47 13.09 6.12
N MET A 118 0.16 14.15 6.89
CA MET A 118 -1.15 14.30 7.57
C MET A 118 -2.32 14.55 6.60
N GLY A 119 -2.05 14.83 5.32
CA GLY A 119 -3.07 15.07 4.31
C GLY A 119 -3.57 13.80 3.60
N HIS A 120 -2.90 12.67 3.80
CA HIS A 120 -3.19 11.38 3.16
C HIS A 120 -3.50 11.51 1.65
N SER A 121 -2.66 12.27 0.92
CA SER A 121 -2.85 12.54 -0.51
C SER A 121 -1.92 11.67 -1.35
N HIS A 122 -2.28 10.39 -1.49
CA HIS A 122 -1.54 9.39 -2.27
C HIS A 122 -2.36 8.96 -3.49
N SER A 123 -1.73 8.85 -4.67
CA SER A 123 -2.42 8.42 -5.90
C SER A 123 -2.72 6.91 -5.93
N ASN A 124 -2.06 6.13 -5.09
CA ASN A 124 -2.21 4.68 -4.96
C ASN A 124 -3.10 4.26 -3.79
N SER A 125 -3.80 5.21 -3.16
CA SER A 125 -4.56 4.94 -1.94
C SER A 125 -5.81 5.80 -1.85
N VAL A 126 -6.88 5.23 -1.27
CA VAL A 126 -8.07 5.96 -0.79
C VAL A 126 -8.38 5.54 0.64
N LEU A 127 -8.73 6.53 1.47
CA LEU A 127 -9.15 6.37 2.85
C LEU A 127 -10.63 6.75 2.94
N LEU A 128 -11.48 5.81 3.36
CA LEU A 128 -12.94 5.93 3.30
C LEU A 128 -13.59 5.72 4.67
N GLU A 129 -14.46 6.64 5.03
CA GLU A 129 -15.41 6.45 6.15
C GLU A 129 -16.47 5.39 5.80
N PRO A 130 -17.18 4.80 6.77
CA PRO A 130 -18.29 3.90 6.50
C PRO A 130 -19.28 4.44 5.45
N LYS A 131 -19.71 3.56 4.54
CA LYS A 131 -20.65 3.86 3.43
C LYS A 131 -20.12 4.82 2.37
N GLN A 132 -18.88 5.26 2.44
CA GLN A 132 -18.26 6.07 1.40
C GLN A 132 -17.73 5.21 0.25
N LYS A 133 -17.64 5.87 -0.91
CA LYS A 133 -17.06 5.31 -2.14
C LYS A 133 -15.92 6.19 -2.60
N GLY A 134 -14.94 5.57 -3.25
CA GLY A 134 -13.80 6.23 -3.84
C GLY A 134 -13.29 5.46 -5.05
N GLU A 135 -12.32 6.01 -5.75
CA GLU A 135 -11.73 5.37 -6.91
C GLU A 135 -10.23 5.58 -6.99
N ILE A 136 -9.52 4.61 -7.55
CA ILE A 136 -8.11 4.70 -7.90
C ILE A 136 -7.97 4.22 -9.35
N ILE A 137 -7.24 4.97 -10.17
CA ILE A 137 -6.79 4.51 -11.48
C ILE A 137 -5.30 4.28 -11.39
N TRP A 138 -4.88 3.02 -11.53
CA TRP A 138 -3.50 2.60 -11.36
C TRP A 138 -3.00 1.79 -12.55
N LYS A 139 -1.83 2.17 -13.07
CA LYS A 139 -1.13 1.45 -14.14
C LYS A 139 -0.05 0.56 -13.54
N PHE A 140 -0.10 -0.72 -13.87
CA PHE A 140 0.84 -1.74 -13.38
C PHE A 140 1.98 -1.91 -14.39
N ASP A 141 2.98 -1.03 -14.32
CA ASP A 141 4.06 -0.96 -15.31
C ASP A 141 5.03 -2.15 -15.25
N ASN A 142 5.09 -2.86 -14.11
CA ASN A 142 6.08 -3.91 -13.86
C ASN A 142 5.49 -5.07 -13.08
N ALA A 143 6.05 -6.28 -13.30
CA ALA A 143 5.80 -7.44 -12.44
C ALA A 143 6.60 -7.30 -11.14
N VAL A 144 5.97 -6.75 -10.12
CA VAL A 144 6.56 -6.52 -8.79
C VAL A 144 5.69 -7.13 -7.71
N ASN A 145 6.30 -7.53 -6.62
CA ASN A 145 5.58 -8.09 -5.48
C ASN A 145 4.90 -6.96 -4.70
N ILE A 146 3.60 -6.82 -4.90
CA ILE A 146 2.75 -5.84 -4.23
C ILE A 146 1.52 -6.52 -3.63
N GLU A 147 0.87 -5.82 -2.75
CA GLU A 147 -0.40 -6.21 -2.13
C GLU A 147 -1.29 -4.97 -2.00
N VAL A 148 -2.57 -5.19 -1.79
CA VAL A 148 -3.48 -4.16 -1.31
C VAL A 148 -3.66 -4.36 0.17
N ALA A 149 -3.52 -3.29 0.97
CA ALA A 149 -3.70 -3.41 2.40
C ALA A 149 -4.32 -2.16 3.03
N CYS A 150 -4.92 -2.36 4.21
CA CYS A 150 -5.38 -1.30 5.08
C CYS A 150 -4.31 -0.98 6.13
N ASN A 151 -3.81 0.27 6.14
CA ASN A 151 -2.79 0.70 7.10
C ASN A 151 -3.40 1.48 8.30
N VAL A 152 -4.71 1.52 8.41
CA VAL A 152 -5.36 1.98 9.66
C VAL A 152 -4.79 1.14 10.79
N PRO A 153 -4.33 1.76 11.92
CA PRO A 153 -3.65 1.04 12.98
C PRO A 153 -4.39 -0.21 13.45
N GLY A 154 -3.69 -1.35 13.44
CA GLY A 154 -4.24 -2.66 13.80
C GLY A 154 -4.77 -3.48 12.62
N HIS A 155 -5.27 -2.87 11.55
CA HIS A 155 -5.96 -3.59 10.47
C HIS A 155 -5.01 -4.45 9.63
N TYR A 156 -3.81 -3.94 9.30
CA TYR A 156 -2.79 -4.74 8.63
C TYR A 156 -2.37 -5.96 9.44
N GLN A 157 -2.22 -5.78 10.76
CA GLN A 157 -1.77 -6.83 11.69
C GLN A 157 -2.79 -7.96 11.84
N VAL A 158 -4.08 -7.67 11.73
CA VAL A 158 -5.14 -8.68 11.75
C VAL A 158 -5.42 -9.29 10.37
N GLY A 159 -4.63 -8.89 9.33
CA GLY A 159 -4.66 -9.52 8.02
C GLY A 159 -5.61 -8.86 7.02
N MET A 160 -5.98 -7.59 7.19
CA MET A 160 -6.73 -6.87 6.16
C MET A 160 -5.84 -6.57 4.94
N ILE A 161 -5.63 -7.62 4.14
CA ILE A 161 -4.73 -7.66 2.99
C ILE A 161 -5.41 -8.42 1.85
N ALA A 162 -5.32 -7.90 0.63
CA ALA A 162 -5.67 -8.62 -0.60
C ALA A 162 -4.42 -8.85 -1.45
N LYS A 163 -4.29 -10.07 -1.99
CA LYS A 163 -3.14 -10.47 -2.82
C LYS A 163 -3.24 -9.86 -4.21
N VAL A 164 -2.11 -9.44 -4.77
CA VAL A 164 -2.00 -9.01 -6.16
C VAL A 164 -1.04 -9.93 -6.89
N ASP A 165 -1.55 -10.62 -7.90
CA ASP A 165 -0.78 -11.50 -8.79
C ASP A 165 -0.63 -10.79 -10.14
N ILE A 166 0.60 -10.38 -10.45
CA ILE A 166 0.93 -9.66 -11.69
C ILE A 166 1.71 -10.59 -12.60
N ASN A 167 1.17 -10.91 -13.77
CA ASN A 167 1.73 -11.83 -14.76
C ASN A 167 1.83 -11.20 -16.16
#